data_c7bfd5ce54a63cf2969b5cb21c00b8c1
#
_entry.id   c7bfd5ce54a63cf2969b5cb21c00b8c1
#
_cell.length_a   1.000
_cell.length_b   1.000
_cell.length_c   1.000
_cell.angle_alpha   90.00
_cell.angle_beta   90.00
_cell.angle_gamma   90.00
#
_symmetry.space_group_name_H-M   'P 1'
#
loop_
_entity.id
_entity.type
_entity.pdbx_description
1 polymer ?
#
loop_
_entity_poly.entity_id
_entity_poly.type
_entity_poly.pdbx_seq_one_letter_code
_entity_poly.pdbx_strand_id
1 'polypeptide(L)'
;MKRILPVVFALAALASFSSAAEAKLRVVTTLQDFASIAQAIGGDRVDTAALAKGYQDPHFVDAKPSFILNLSRADLLVVAGLELEIGYLPPLIDQSRNDKIHPGNAGYLDASIGCDILQRPTTQVTRAMGDVHPYGNPHYWTDPNNGRVIARAIAARLSQLDAAGSAAYQKNLAAFEQRLTQKDAEWKAKMAPYAGTRIVTFHDS
;
A
#
# COMPACT_ATOMS: atom_id res chain seq x y z
N MET A 1 54.24 -60.21 3.89
CA MET A 1 54.13 -58.74 4.02
C MET A 1 52.86 -58.29 3.41
N LYS A 2 51.79 -57.98 4.24
CA LYS A 2 50.48 -57.53 3.76
C LYS A 2 50.44 -56.00 3.87
N ARG A 3 50.32 -55.29 2.78
CA ARG A 3 50.15 -53.83 2.76
C ARG A 3 48.65 -53.47 2.98
N ILE A 4 48.36 -52.84 4.07
CA ILE A 4 47.03 -52.27 4.39
C ILE A 4 46.96 -50.89 3.79
N LEU A 5 46.01 -50.67 2.88
CA LEU A 5 45.72 -49.41 2.24
C LEU A 5 44.69 -48.64 3.13
N PRO A 6 44.92 -47.40 3.55
CA PRO A 6 43.91 -46.66 4.31
C PRO A 6 42.85 -46.10 3.35
N VAL A 7 41.61 -46.47 3.56
CA VAL A 7 40.43 -45.86 2.94
C VAL A 7 40.15 -44.56 3.62
N VAL A 8 40.39 -43.45 2.92
CA VAL A 8 40.02 -42.09 3.38
C VAL A 8 38.53 -41.88 3.06
N PHE A 9 37.69 -41.89 4.07
CA PHE A 9 36.28 -41.50 3.96
C PHE A 9 36.21 -39.97 3.91
N ALA A 10 35.99 -39.42 2.73
CA ALA A 10 35.65 -38.01 2.56
C ALA A 10 34.18 -37.82 2.91
N LEU A 11 33.89 -37.34 4.12
CA LEU A 11 32.56 -36.93 4.55
C LEU A 11 32.27 -35.58 3.92
N ALA A 12 31.57 -35.55 2.77
CA ALA A 12 31.05 -34.32 2.18
C ALA A 12 29.87 -33.83 3.05
N ALA A 13 30.14 -32.84 3.90
CA ALA A 13 29.10 -32.13 4.62
C ALA A 13 28.27 -31.31 3.60
N LEU A 14 27.15 -31.84 3.17
CA LEU A 14 26.08 -31.10 2.53
C LEU A 14 25.49 -30.12 3.57
N ALA A 15 26.01 -28.90 3.59
CA ALA A 15 25.37 -27.80 4.27
C ALA A 15 24.04 -27.53 3.55
N SER A 16 22.98 -28.16 4.02
CA SER A 16 21.60 -27.81 3.64
C SER A 16 21.35 -26.39 4.12
N PHE A 17 21.51 -25.39 3.27
CA PHE A 17 20.97 -24.06 3.49
C PHE A 17 19.46 -24.21 3.52
N SER A 18 18.92 -24.48 4.71
CA SER A 18 17.49 -24.32 4.97
C SER A 18 17.23 -22.81 4.84
N SER A 19 16.77 -22.38 3.68
CA SER A 19 16.19 -21.05 3.52
C SER A 19 14.99 -21.01 4.46
N ALA A 20 15.16 -20.49 5.66
CA ALA A 20 14.04 -20.15 6.53
C ALA A 20 13.14 -19.24 5.68
N ALA A 21 11.92 -19.67 5.41
CA ALA A 21 10.94 -18.82 4.73
C ALA A 21 10.83 -17.54 5.55
N GLU A 22 11.35 -16.45 5.01
CA GLU A 22 11.32 -15.15 5.67
C GLU A 22 9.85 -14.77 5.86
N ALA A 23 9.48 -14.38 7.08
CA ALA A 23 8.09 -14.06 7.41
C ALA A 23 7.64 -12.87 6.55
N LYS A 24 6.49 -13.04 5.87
CA LYS A 24 5.92 -11.98 5.03
C LYS A 24 5.56 -10.76 5.88
N LEU A 25 5.82 -9.56 5.36
CA LEU A 25 5.31 -8.33 5.95
C LEU A 25 3.78 -8.27 5.80
N ARG A 26 3.10 -8.00 6.89
CA ARG A 26 1.64 -7.78 6.90
C ARG A 26 1.33 -6.34 6.61
N VAL A 27 0.76 -6.08 5.43
CA VAL A 27 0.39 -4.75 4.96
C VAL A 27 -1.11 -4.60 5.03
N VAL A 28 -1.59 -3.74 5.93
CA VAL A 28 -2.99 -3.35 5.99
C VAL A 28 -3.14 -2.00 5.31
N THR A 29 -4.19 -1.85 4.51
CA THR A 29 -4.48 -0.59 3.82
C THR A 29 -5.92 -0.16 4.08
N THR A 30 -6.19 1.13 3.99
CA THR A 30 -7.57 1.61 4.11
C THR A 30 -8.37 1.35 2.84
N LEU A 31 -7.72 1.41 1.67
CA LEU A 31 -8.35 1.21 0.35
C LEU A 31 -7.86 -0.08 -0.32
N GLN A 32 -8.74 -0.70 -1.10
CA GLN A 32 -8.42 -1.87 -1.92
C GLN A 32 -7.36 -1.58 -2.99
N ASP A 33 -7.37 -0.36 -3.54
CA ASP A 33 -6.39 0.09 -4.53
C ASP A 33 -4.98 0.05 -3.96
N PHE A 34 -4.79 0.54 -2.74
CA PHE A 34 -3.49 0.51 -2.07
C PHE A 34 -3.03 -0.92 -1.75
N ALA A 35 -3.96 -1.81 -1.38
CA ALA A 35 -3.63 -3.22 -1.19
C ALA A 35 -3.15 -3.86 -2.50
N SER A 36 -3.80 -3.52 -3.62
CA SER A 36 -3.40 -4.00 -4.95
C SER A 36 -2.03 -3.48 -5.37
N ILE A 37 -1.73 -2.21 -5.10
CA ILE A 37 -0.40 -1.63 -5.35
C ILE A 37 0.65 -2.29 -4.44
N ALA A 38 0.36 -2.40 -3.14
CA ALA A 38 1.27 -3.03 -2.18
C ALA A 38 1.59 -4.48 -2.55
N GLN A 39 0.57 -5.25 -2.99
CA GLN A 39 0.76 -6.61 -3.48
C GLN A 39 1.61 -6.65 -4.76
N ALA A 40 1.38 -5.72 -5.70
CA ALA A 40 2.16 -5.65 -6.94
C ALA A 40 3.63 -5.33 -6.68
N ILE A 41 3.93 -4.49 -5.69
CA ILE A 41 5.29 -4.12 -5.29
C ILE A 41 5.93 -5.20 -4.42
N GLY A 42 5.20 -5.68 -3.41
CA GLY A 42 5.72 -6.61 -2.40
C GLY A 42 5.86 -8.05 -2.90
N GLY A 43 5.05 -8.46 -3.89
CA GLY A 43 5.05 -9.82 -4.43
C GLY A 43 4.80 -10.86 -3.33
N ASP A 44 5.61 -11.90 -3.32
CA ASP A 44 5.51 -13.00 -2.35
C ASP A 44 6.02 -12.66 -0.94
N ARG A 45 6.63 -11.49 -0.76
CA ARG A 45 7.18 -11.02 0.52
C ARG A 45 6.16 -10.27 1.39
N VAL A 46 4.97 -10.03 0.89
CA VAL A 46 3.90 -9.33 1.62
C VAL A 46 2.63 -10.17 1.69
N ASP A 47 1.83 -9.89 2.71
CA ASP A 47 0.44 -10.34 2.86
C ASP A 47 -0.41 -9.09 3.05
N THR A 48 -1.33 -8.84 2.11
CA THR A 48 -2.07 -7.58 2.04
C THR A 48 -3.53 -7.74 2.43
N ALA A 49 -4.08 -6.79 3.18
CA ALA A 49 -5.49 -6.72 3.52
C ALA A 49 -5.99 -5.28 3.45
N ALA A 50 -7.16 -5.06 2.84
CA ALA A 50 -7.83 -3.76 2.85
C ALA A 50 -8.96 -3.73 3.88
N LEU A 51 -9.15 -2.58 4.54
CA LEU A 51 -10.26 -2.34 5.46
C LEU A 51 -11.55 -2.08 4.68
N ALA A 52 -11.54 -1.12 3.76
CA ALA A 52 -12.65 -0.88 2.84
C ALA A 52 -12.57 -1.86 1.66
N LYS A 53 -13.71 -2.40 1.27
CA LYS A 53 -13.84 -3.19 0.03
C LYS A 53 -13.95 -2.24 -1.17
N GLY A 54 -13.52 -2.69 -2.35
CA GLY A 54 -13.48 -1.85 -3.55
C GLY A 54 -14.81 -1.27 -4.03
N TYR A 55 -15.94 -1.76 -3.52
CA TYR A 55 -17.28 -1.24 -3.80
C TYR A 55 -17.86 -0.38 -2.65
N GLN A 56 -17.16 -0.24 -1.52
CA GLN A 56 -17.58 0.57 -0.39
C GLN A 56 -17.13 2.01 -0.58
N ASP A 57 -17.98 2.94 -0.16
CA ASP A 57 -17.59 4.33 0.00
C ASP A 57 -16.56 4.44 1.15
N PRO A 58 -15.34 4.90 0.89
CA PRO A 58 -14.30 4.96 1.90
C PRO A 58 -14.53 6.02 2.99
N HIS A 59 -15.48 6.94 2.80
CA HIS A 59 -15.88 7.89 3.84
C HIS A 59 -16.68 7.21 4.95
N PHE A 60 -17.42 6.14 4.60
CA PHE A 60 -18.37 5.46 5.47
C PHE A 60 -18.05 3.97 5.61
N VAL A 61 -17.03 3.66 6.38
CA VAL A 61 -16.62 2.27 6.63
C VAL A 61 -17.04 1.87 8.04
N ASP A 62 -17.90 0.87 8.15
CA ASP A 62 -18.29 0.31 9.44
C ASP A 62 -17.11 -0.35 10.14
N ALA A 63 -16.78 0.13 11.33
CA ALA A 63 -15.73 -0.47 12.15
C ALA A 63 -16.12 -1.91 12.57
N LYS A 64 -15.23 -2.87 12.35
CA LYS A 64 -15.43 -4.29 12.66
C LYS A 64 -14.32 -4.82 13.56
N PRO A 65 -14.61 -5.75 14.49
CA PRO A 65 -13.59 -6.38 15.32
C PRO A 65 -12.43 -7.01 14.52
N SER A 66 -12.73 -7.54 13.33
CA SER A 66 -11.71 -8.09 12.44
C SER A 66 -10.69 -7.04 11.96
N PHE A 67 -11.05 -5.76 11.89
CA PHE A 67 -10.13 -4.69 11.54
C PHE A 67 -9.10 -4.46 12.64
N ILE A 68 -9.54 -4.48 13.91
CA ILE A 68 -8.63 -4.40 15.06
C ILE A 68 -7.63 -5.56 15.03
N LEU A 69 -8.09 -6.78 14.73
CA LEU A 69 -7.23 -7.94 14.62
C LEU A 69 -6.20 -7.82 13.47
N ASN A 70 -6.61 -7.29 12.33
CA ASN A 70 -5.70 -7.04 11.20
C ASN A 70 -4.65 -5.98 11.58
N LEU A 71 -5.10 -4.86 12.14
CA LEU A 71 -4.24 -3.75 12.57
C LEU A 71 -3.26 -4.17 13.68
N SER A 72 -3.68 -4.98 14.65
CA SER A 72 -2.81 -5.45 15.74
C SER A 72 -1.62 -6.27 15.26
N ARG A 73 -1.70 -6.84 14.08
CA ARG A 73 -0.65 -7.69 13.47
C ARG A 73 0.05 -7.01 12.30
N ALA A 74 -0.34 -5.80 11.93
CA ALA A 74 0.21 -5.10 10.79
C ALA A 74 1.66 -4.67 11.05
N ASP A 75 2.50 -4.86 10.06
CA ASP A 75 3.84 -4.28 10.00
C ASP A 75 3.83 -2.94 9.27
N LEU A 76 2.87 -2.75 8.34
CA LEU A 76 2.63 -1.51 7.62
C LEU A 76 1.13 -1.24 7.51
N LEU A 77 0.71 -0.03 7.86
CA LEU A 77 -0.60 0.55 7.58
C LEU A 77 -0.44 1.65 6.53
N VAL A 78 -1.15 1.52 5.40
CA VAL A 78 -1.20 2.54 4.33
C VAL A 78 -2.58 3.19 4.36
N VAL A 79 -2.61 4.50 4.56
CA VAL A 79 -3.85 5.28 4.66
C VAL A 79 -3.97 6.26 3.48
N ALA A 80 -5.19 6.62 3.10
CA ALA A 80 -5.43 7.66 2.11
C ALA A 80 -5.07 9.06 2.67
N GLY A 81 -5.29 9.27 3.96
CA GLY A 81 -5.00 10.56 4.57
C GLY A 81 -6.03 11.64 4.19
N LEU A 82 -5.64 12.91 4.36
CA LEU A 82 -6.50 14.08 4.08
C LEU A 82 -7.86 14.02 4.82
N GLU A 83 -7.90 13.34 5.99
CA GLU A 83 -9.10 13.10 6.81
C GLU A 83 -10.15 12.19 6.17
N LEU A 84 -9.86 11.47 5.10
CA LEU A 84 -10.80 10.53 4.50
C LEU A 84 -11.33 9.51 5.51
N GLU A 85 -10.44 8.96 6.33
CA GLU A 85 -10.72 7.90 7.29
C GLU A 85 -11.02 8.40 8.72
N ILE A 86 -11.18 9.72 8.90
CA ILE A 86 -11.31 10.33 10.23
C ILE A 86 -12.48 9.76 11.05
N GLY A 87 -13.53 9.32 10.37
CA GLY A 87 -14.74 8.78 11.01
C GLY A 87 -14.57 7.40 11.64
N TYR A 88 -13.55 6.60 11.25
CA TYR A 88 -13.45 5.21 11.73
C TYR A 88 -12.03 4.75 12.11
N LEU A 89 -10.99 5.28 11.46
CA LEU A 89 -9.65 4.71 11.58
C LEU A 89 -8.94 5.03 12.89
N PRO A 90 -8.96 6.27 13.44
CA PRO A 90 -8.22 6.61 14.65
C PRO A 90 -8.53 5.69 15.84
N PRO A 91 -9.81 5.44 16.21
CA PRO A 91 -10.13 4.55 17.33
C PRO A 91 -9.75 3.08 17.06
N LEU A 92 -9.68 2.64 15.78
CA LEU A 92 -9.23 1.30 15.43
C LEU A 92 -7.72 1.13 15.63
N ILE A 93 -6.93 2.16 15.28
CA ILE A 93 -5.47 2.17 15.53
C ILE A 93 -5.22 2.07 17.05
N ASP A 94 -5.88 2.90 17.85
CA ASP A 94 -5.71 2.91 19.31
C ASP A 94 -6.10 1.55 19.92
N GLN A 95 -7.21 0.97 19.50
CA GLN A 95 -7.69 -0.33 19.98
C GLN A 95 -6.82 -1.50 19.50
N SER A 96 -6.07 -1.35 18.42
CA SER A 96 -5.17 -2.38 17.90
C SER A 96 -3.98 -2.65 18.82
N ARG A 97 -3.61 -1.67 19.66
CA ARG A 97 -2.43 -1.71 20.55
C ARG A 97 -1.14 -2.03 19.81
N ASN A 98 -1.02 -1.59 18.58
CA ASN A 98 0.14 -1.78 17.73
C ASN A 98 0.84 -0.44 17.50
N ASP A 99 1.82 -0.14 18.32
CA ASP A 99 2.58 1.12 18.26
C ASP A 99 3.28 1.34 16.91
N LYS A 100 3.61 0.26 16.18
CA LYS A 100 4.31 0.37 14.89
C LYS A 100 3.54 1.20 13.86
N ILE A 101 2.19 1.12 13.90
CA ILE A 101 1.30 1.71 12.89
C ILE A 101 0.66 3.04 13.33
N HIS A 102 1.14 3.63 14.42
CA HIS A 102 0.72 4.99 14.80
C HIS A 102 1.37 6.04 13.89
N PRO A 103 0.68 7.16 13.62
CA PRO A 103 1.23 8.27 12.84
C PRO A 103 2.62 8.69 13.34
N GLY A 104 3.56 8.85 12.42
CA GLY A 104 4.96 9.17 12.72
C GLY A 104 5.89 7.96 12.87
N ASN A 105 5.38 6.75 13.04
CA ASN A 105 6.18 5.54 13.15
C ASN A 105 6.46 4.89 11.77
N ALA A 106 7.47 4.03 11.72
CA ALA A 106 7.92 3.40 10.47
C ALA A 106 6.84 2.51 9.81
N GLY A 107 5.92 1.94 10.58
CA GLY A 107 4.80 1.15 10.08
C GLY A 107 3.57 1.97 9.67
N TYR A 108 3.64 3.31 9.63
CA TYR A 108 2.55 4.16 9.16
C TYR A 108 2.94 4.88 7.87
N LEU A 109 2.11 4.83 6.84
CA LEU A 109 2.31 5.51 5.56
C LEU A 109 1.03 6.25 5.16
N ASP A 110 1.10 7.58 5.17
CA ASP A 110 0.11 8.44 4.53
C ASP A 110 0.44 8.52 3.04
N ALA A 111 -0.42 7.94 2.20
CA ALA A 111 -0.21 7.83 0.76
C ALA A 111 -0.45 9.15 0.02
N SER A 112 -1.03 10.17 0.67
CA SER A 112 -1.24 11.49 0.07
C SER A 112 0.05 12.29 -0.04
N ILE A 113 1.08 11.91 0.72
CA ILE A 113 2.34 12.67 0.77
C ILE A 113 3.06 12.57 -0.57
N GLY A 114 3.29 13.74 -1.17
CA GLY A 114 3.95 13.87 -2.48
C GLY A 114 3.01 13.73 -3.68
N CYS A 115 1.72 13.45 -3.47
CA CYS A 115 0.70 13.44 -4.51
C CYS A 115 0.23 14.85 -4.87
N ASP A 116 -0.24 15.01 -6.10
CA ASP A 116 -0.94 16.21 -6.54
C ASP A 116 -2.37 16.18 -5.99
N ILE A 117 -2.67 17.11 -5.09
CA ILE A 117 -3.96 17.21 -4.41
C ILE A 117 -4.73 18.39 -4.96
N LEU A 118 -5.86 18.11 -5.58
CA LEU A 118 -6.76 19.12 -6.14
C LEU A 118 -7.64 19.75 -5.07
N GLN A 119 -8.29 20.86 -5.42
CA GLN A 119 -9.35 21.50 -4.63
C GLN A 119 -8.99 21.76 -3.16
N ARG A 120 -7.75 22.20 -2.92
CA ARG A 120 -7.37 22.65 -1.57
C ARG A 120 -8.17 23.90 -1.22
N PRO A 121 -8.99 23.86 -0.14
CA PRO A 121 -9.78 25.02 0.26
C PRO A 121 -8.88 26.21 0.60
N THR A 122 -9.29 27.39 0.16
CA THR A 122 -8.63 28.68 0.49
C THR A 122 -9.29 29.36 1.68
N THR A 123 -10.41 28.83 2.16
CA THR A 123 -11.19 29.31 3.30
C THR A 123 -11.41 28.19 4.30
N GLN A 124 -11.80 28.55 5.52
CA GLN A 124 -12.09 27.56 6.55
C GLN A 124 -13.27 26.66 6.14
N VAL A 125 -13.04 25.36 6.12
CA VAL A 125 -14.08 24.36 5.86
C VAL A 125 -14.96 24.19 7.10
N THR A 126 -16.28 24.20 6.90
CA THR A 126 -17.26 23.96 7.94
C THR A 126 -18.14 22.75 7.58
N ARG A 127 -18.76 22.12 8.58
CA ARG A 127 -19.67 20.97 8.38
C ARG A 127 -20.87 21.29 7.46
N ALA A 128 -21.25 22.57 7.32
CA ALA A 128 -22.32 23.01 6.43
C ALA A 128 -21.96 22.90 4.93
N MET A 129 -20.68 22.69 4.61
CA MET A 129 -20.19 22.59 3.23
C MET A 129 -20.25 21.15 2.67
N GLY A 130 -20.82 20.20 3.42
CA GLY A 130 -20.94 18.79 3.01
C GLY A 130 -19.58 18.04 3.06
N ASP A 131 -19.31 17.19 2.05
CA ASP A 131 -18.13 16.34 1.97
C ASP A 131 -16.86 17.08 1.51
N VAL A 132 -16.70 18.36 1.92
CA VAL A 132 -15.49 19.14 1.65
C VAL A 132 -14.42 18.81 2.67
N HIS A 133 -13.29 18.31 2.20
CA HIS A 133 -12.15 17.96 3.04
C HIS A 133 -11.21 19.17 3.25
N PRO A 134 -10.76 19.45 4.49
CA PRO A 134 -10.00 20.67 4.80
C PRO A 134 -8.61 20.69 4.16
N TYR A 135 -8.07 19.53 3.79
CA TYR A 135 -6.73 19.42 3.20
C TYR A 135 -6.73 19.20 1.68
N GLY A 136 -7.90 19.27 1.04
CA GLY A 136 -8.11 19.06 -0.40
C GLY A 136 -8.82 17.76 -0.71
N ASN A 137 -9.08 17.54 -2.01
CA ASN A 137 -9.82 16.36 -2.47
C ASN A 137 -9.05 15.06 -2.17
N PRO A 138 -9.61 14.16 -1.35
CA PRO A 138 -8.93 12.94 -0.94
C PRO A 138 -8.90 11.84 -2.00
N HIS A 139 -9.60 12.01 -3.14
CA HIS A 139 -9.70 10.99 -4.20
C HIS A 139 -8.49 11.00 -5.16
N TYR A 140 -7.39 11.57 -4.77
CA TYR A 140 -6.16 11.75 -5.55
C TYR A 140 -5.61 10.44 -6.12
N TRP A 141 -5.92 9.28 -5.53
CA TRP A 141 -5.44 7.96 -6.00
C TRP A 141 -6.07 7.53 -7.33
N THR A 142 -7.14 8.20 -7.77
CA THR A 142 -7.78 7.94 -9.06
C THR A 142 -6.95 8.46 -10.24
N ASP A 143 -5.99 9.38 -10.00
CA ASP A 143 -5.02 9.81 -11.01
C ASP A 143 -3.88 8.80 -11.14
N PRO A 144 -3.64 8.25 -12.35
CA PRO A 144 -2.50 7.36 -12.61
C PRO A 144 -1.14 7.94 -12.25
N ASN A 145 -0.95 9.26 -12.32
CA ASN A 145 0.31 9.90 -11.93
C ASN A 145 0.53 9.81 -10.42
N ASN A 146 -0.50 10.06 -9.63
CA ASN A 146 -0.47 9.84 -8.19
C ASN A 146 -0.28 8.37 -7.85
N GLY A 147 -0.83 7.45 -8.67
CA GLY A 147 -0.58 6.02 -8.54
C GLY A 147 0.92 5.65 -8.60
N ARG A 148 1.74 6.38 -9.38
CA ARG A 148 3.20 6.21 -9.38
C ARG A 148 3.84 6.70 -8.08
N VAL A 149 3.39 7.85 -7.57
CA VAL A 149 3.89 8.41 -6.31
C VAL A 149 3.61 7.44 -5.15
N ILE A 150 2.38 6.95 -5.07
CA ILE A 150 1.95 5.96 -4.07
C ILE A 150 2.80 4.68 -4.15
N ALA A 151 3.01 4.14 -5.35
CA ALA A 151 3.80 2.93 -5.56
C ALA A 151 5.25 3.10 -5.09
N ARG A 152 5.87 4.25 -5.38
CA ARG A 152 7.22 4.61 -4.91
C ARG A 152 7.28 4.72 -3.39
N ALA A 153 6.31 5.37 -2.78
CA ALA A 153 6.22 5.50 -1.33
C ALA A 153 6.08 4.13 -0.64
N ILE A 154 5.23 3.24 -1.17
CA ILE A 154 5.07 1.87 -0.68
C ILE A 154 6.37 1.08 -0.85
N ALA A 155 7.03 1.13 -2.04
CA ALA A 155 8.30 0.42 -2.27
C ALA A 155 9.41 0.88 -1.33
N ALA A 156 9.52 2.20 -1.09
CA ALA A 156 10.47 2.76 -0.14
C ALA A 156 10.21 2.28 1.29
N ARG A 157 8.94 2.27 1.72
CA ARG A 157 8.56 1.84 3.06
C ARG A 157 8.77 0.34 3.26
N LEU A 158 8.43 -0.50 2.28
CA LEU A 158 8.71 -1.94 2.31
C LEU A 158 10.21 -2.20 2.39
N SER A 159 11.03 -1.47 1.61
CA SER A 159 12.50 -1.58 1.67
C SER A 159 13.08 -1.15 3.02
N GLN A 160 12.45 -0.20 3.70
CA GLN A 160 12.84 0.22 5.06
C GLN A 160 12.53 -0.85 6.11
N LEU A 161 11.37 -1.52 5.99
CA LEU A 161 10.90 -2.54 6.93
C LEU A 161 11.55 -3.91 6.67
N ASP A 162 11.91 -4.20 5.43
CA ASP A 162 12.53 -5.43 4.96
C ASP A 162 13.66 -5.10 3.97
N ALA A 163 14.83 -4.81 4.50
CA ALA A 163 16.01 -4.46 3.70
C ALA A 163 16.45 -5.60 2.76
N ALA A 164 16.24 -6.85 3.15
CA ALA A 164 16.60 -8.02 2.33
C ALA A 164 15.73 -8.13 1.08
N GLY A 165 14.48 -7.67 1.12
CA GLY A 165 13.54 -7.62 0.00
C GLY A 165 13.74 -6.42 -0.93
N SER A 166 14.56 -5.43 -0.57
CA SER A 166 14.65 -4.14 -1.28
C SER A 166 14.84 -4.28 -2.79
N ALA A 167 15.76 -5.14 -3.23
CA ALA A 167 16.03 -5.35 -4.68
C ALA A 167 14.78 -5.89 -5.42
N ALA A 168 14.02 -6.79 -4.78
CA ALA A 168 12.77 -7.31 -5.35
C ALA A 168 11.70 -6.22 -5.45
N TYR A 169 11.55 -5.39 -4.40
CA TYR A 169 10.60 -4.27 -4.41
C TYR A 169 10.92 -3.25 -5.50
N GLN A 170 12.18 -2.89 -5.70
CA GLN A 170 12.58 -1.97 -6.76
C GLN A 170 12.34 -2.55 -8.17
N LYS A 171 12.62 -3.84 -8.36
CA LYS A 171 12.31 -4.54 -9.63
C LYS A 171 10.79 -4.52 -9.91
N ASN A 172 9.99 -4.84 -8.91
CA ASN A 172 8.54 -4.87 -9.04
C ASN A 172 7.96 -3.46 -9.26
N LEU A 173 8.52 -2.43 -8.61
CA LEU A 173 8.17 -1.04 -8.85
C LEU A 173 8.40 -0.64 -10.31
N ALA A 174 9.58 -0.94 -10.86
CA ALA A 174 9.88 -0.64 -12.26
C ALA A 174 8.87 -1.32 -13.22
N ALA A 175 8.53 -2.58 -12.96
CA ALA A 175 7.54 -3.32 -13.75
C ALA A 175 6.12 -2.73 -13.60
N PHE A 176 5.75 -2.29 -12.40
CA PHE A 176 4.47 -1.62 -12.14
C PHE A 176 4.39 -0.29 -12.91
N GLU A 177 5.41 0.56 -12.82
CA GLU A 177 5.45 1.85 -13.50
C GLU A 177 5.41 1.71 -15.03
N GLN A 178 6.12 0.73 -15.59
CA GLN A 178 6.07 0.43 -17.02
C GLN A 178 4.65 0.05 -17.45
N ARG A 179 4.01 -0.87 -16.73
CA ARG A 179 2.65 -1.30 -17.01
C ARG A 179 1.64 -0.14 -16.87
N LEU A 180 1.80 0.69 -15.85
CA LEU A 180 0.92 1.86 -15.64
C LEU A 180 1.08 2.87 -16.77
N THR A 181 2.31 3.10 -17.27
CA THR A 181 2.56 3.98 -18.41
C THR A 181 1.85 3.49 -19.68
N GLN A 182 1.89 2.18 -19.94
CA GLN A 182 1.19 1.58 -21.08
C GLN A 182 -0.34 1.74 -20.93
N LYS A 183 -0.87 1.47 -19.72
CA LYS A 183 -2.31 1.60 -19.45
C LYS A 183 -2.80 3.03 -19.51
N ASP A 184 -2.05 3.98 -18.99
CA ASP A 184 -2.36 5.41 -19.08
C ASP A 184 -2.48 5.87 -20.55
N ALA A 185 -1.54 5.45 -21.42
CA ALA A 185 -1.61 5.73 -22.84
C ALA A 185 -2.83 5.08 -23.51
N GLU A 186 -3.15 3.81 -23.18
CA GLU A 186 -4.36 3.13 -23.65
C GLU A 186 -5.65 3.85 -23.21
N TRP A 187 -5.73 4.26 -21.95
CA TRP A 187 -6.91 4.96 -21.42
C TRP A 187 -7.08 6.34 -22.08
N LYS A 188 -6.01 7.10 -22.23
CA LYS A 188 -6.03 8.39 -22.93
C LYS A 188 -6.52 8.24 -24.38
N ALA A 189 -6.03 7.24 -25.09
CA ALA A 189 -6.47 6.98 -26.46
C ALA A 189 -7.96 6.59 -26.53
N LYS A 190 -8.44 5.75 -25.60
CA LYS A 190 -9.84 5.35 -25.52
C LYS A 190 -10.77 6.50 -25.15
N MET A 191 -10.32 7.40 -24.27
CA MET A 191 -11.11 8.53 -23.79
C MET A 191 -11.08 9.75 -24.72
N ALA A 192 -10.10 9.85 -25.62
CA ALA A 192 -9.96 10.98 -26.52
C ALA A 192 -11.24 11.35 -27.31
N PRO A 193 -12.03 10.37 -27.84
CA PRO A 193 -13.28 10.67 -28.54
C PRO A 193 -14.36 11.32 -27.66
N TYR A 194 -14.23 11.21 -26.33
CA TYR A 194 -15.21 11.69 -25.36
C TYR A 194 -14.79 13.00 -24.69
N ALA A 195 -13.72 13.64 -25.18
CA ALA A 195 -13.25 14.92 -24.64
C ALA A 195 -14.39 15.97 -24.68
N GLY A 196 -14.62 16.65 -23.56
CA GLY A 196 -15.69 17.63 -23.42
C GLY A 196 -17.10 17.08 -23.14
N THR A 197 -17.25 15.75 -23.06
CA THR A 197 -18.53 15.13 -22.63
C THR A 197 -18.80 15.50 -21.17
N ARG A 198 -20.02 15.93 -20.90
CA ARG A 198 -20.47 16.19 -19.52
C ARG A 198 -20.86 14.87 -18.85
N ILE A 199 -20.35 14.65 -17.67
CA ILE A 199 -20.73 13.51 -16.81
C ILE A 199 -21.33 14.05 -15.51
N VAL A 200 -22.15 13.27 -14.86
CA VAL A 200 -22.71 13.56 -13.54
C VAL A 200 -22.10 12.60 -12.55
N THR A 201 -21.57 13.14 -11.48
CA THR A 201 -21.01 12.37 -10.36
C THR A 201 -21.85 12.59 -9.11
N PHE A 202 -21.73 11.71 -8.13
CA PHE A 202 -22.48 11.79 -6.88
C PHE A 202 -21.93 12.92 -5.99
N HIS A 203 -20.62 13.06 -5.96
CA HIS A 203 -19.89 14.18 -5.37
C HIS A 203 -18.63 14.46 -6.21
N ASP A 204 -17.88 15.47 -5.84
CA ASP A 204 -16.67 15.86 -6.51
C ASP A 204 -15.52 14.88 -6.18
N SER A 205 -15.18 14.00 -7.12
CA SER A 205 -14.18 12.94 -6.99
C SER A 205 -13.14 12.95 -8.10
#